data_8edf919cf2b145b3e6a2a831c5fc418f
#
_entry.id   8edf919cf2b145b3e6a2a831c5fc418f
#
_cell.length_a   1.000
_cell.length_b   1.000
_cell.length_c   1.000
_cell.angle_alpha   90.00
_cell.angle_beta   90.00
_cell.angle_gamma   90.00
#
_symmetry.space_group_name_H-M   'P 1'
#
loop_
_entity.id
_entity.type
_entity.pdbx_description
1 polymer ?
#
loop_
_entity_poly.entity_id
_entity_poly.type
_entity_poly.pdbx_seq_one_letter_code
_entity_poly.pdbx_strand_id
1 'polypeptide(L)'
;MKAFFSILFFFSAFFSSAQKDSIPNTGISGVYEVVVGTSDAAYLIRYFNEFGFTVIDSATLTKAQSLAIYNVPSNAISYRLQNGGIDSHGLLRIIQWQEPLGPGVGYTEPETVGQRMSIMLTKDIIRLEDIYKSLRNQQQRWLPTVPVFDDPLRINKSTEIDFFKRPVGVRENAVYGELFNHVFFQRYGYTIPGYGTINEKSNLKTSEFTHHDFMIVVDSMQQLMYLQTALGLRAENTPKIDGDYLRGPKATFLMADGYSHFYQGFVSPNNICGKLKFFMAHHRNKPNAAGHQRLGEPGITMHSFYTPTINFVHMLVTRHGLKPSPIQKNEFGEMSFVFRGPEGATWQIIEKKSSNNKPITKLETIFTKE
;
A
#
# COMPACT_ATOMS: atom_id res chain seq x y z
N MET A 1 18.21 77.34 -0.57
CA MET A 1 16.98 76.64 -0.98
C MET A 1 17.37 75.30 -1.52
N LYS A 2 17.15 74.21 -0.70
CA LYS A 2 17.40 72.83 -1.12
C LYS A 2 16.02 72.14 -1.20
N ALA A 3 15.63 71.72 -2.41
CA ALA A 3 14.39 70.98 -2.64
C ALA A 3 14.64 69.51 -2.34
N PHE A 4 13.84 68.97 -1.43
CA PHE A 4 13.78 67.56 -1.14
C PHE A 4 12.73 66.91 -2.06
N PHE A 5 13.20 66.00 -2.92
CA PHE A 5 12.31 65.12 -3.71
C PHE A 5 12.03 63.83 -2.90
N SER A 6 10.81 63.69 -2.41
CA SER A 6 10.32 62.45 -1.79
C SER A 6 9.80 61.51 -2.88
N ILE A 7 10.49 60.41 -3.09
CA ILE A 7 10.04 59.32 -3.95
C ILE A 7 9.22 58.39 -3.10
N LEU A 8 7.88 58.37 -3.32
CA LEU A 8 6.96 57.39 -2.73
C LEU A 8 7.08 56.08 -3.51
N PHE A 9 7.70 55.07 -2.92
CA PHE A 9 7.63 53.72 -3.42
C PHE A 9 6.30 53.10 -3.03
N PHE A 10 5.40 52.89 -3.98
CA PHE A 10 4.22 52.03 -3.85
C PHE A 10 4.68 50.57 -3.91
N PHE A 11 4.81 49.91 -2.77
CA PHE A 11 4.88 48.49 -2.68
C PHE A 11 3.45 47.93 -2.87
N SER A 12 3.11 47.55 -4.09
CA SER A 12 1.97 46.70 -4.37
C SER A 12 2.28 45.30 -3.85
N ALA A 13 1.83 45.02 -2.62
CA ALA A 13 1.82 43.67 -2.09
C ALA A 13 0.83 42.85 -2.90
N PHE A 14 1.35 42.10 -3.86
CA PHE A 14 0.60 40.98 -4.45
C PHE A 14 0.41 39.92 -3.34
N PHE A 15 -0.70 40.01 -2.61
CA PHE A 15 -1.22 38.91 -1.87
C PHE A 15 -1.62 37.84 -2.89
N SER A 16 -0.70 36.95 -3.23
CA SER A 16 -1.04 35.68 -3.83
C SER A 16 -1.88 34.95 -2.77
N SER A 17 -3.19 35.03 -2.90
CA SER A 17 -4.08 34.13 -2.19
C SER A 17 -3.71 32.74 -2.68
N ALA A 18 -2.98 31.99 -1.87
CA ALA A 18 -2.78 30.56 -2.09
C ALA A 18 -4.18 29.95 -2.12
N GLN A 19 -4.69 29.76 -3.32
CA GLN A 19 -5.94 29.05 -3.56
C GLN A 19 -5.70 27.67 -2.95
N LYS A 20 -6.41 27.38 -1.87
CA LYS A 20 -6.38 26.07 -1.23
C LYS A 20 -6.92 25.11 -2.29
N ASP A 21 -6.02 24.44 -2.99
CA ASP A 21 -6.38 23.53 -4.07
C ASP A 21 -7.35 22.52 -3.48
N SER A 22 -8.60 22.60 -3.91
CA SER A 22 -9.63 21.64 -3.48
C SER A 22 -9.25 20.29 -4.01
N ILE A 23 -9.31 19.25 -3.15
CA ILE A 23 -9.06 17.87 -3.58
C ILE A 23 -10.02 17.54 -4.72
N PRO A 24 -9.52 17.14 -5.90
CA PRO A 24 -10.36 16.90 -7.07
C PRO A 24 -11.23 15.66 -6.84
N ASN A 25 -12.49 15.74 -7.27
CA ASN A 25 -13.37 14.58 -7.26
C ASN A 25 -13.10 13.71 -8.50
N THR A 26 -12.17 12.79 -8.37
CA THR A 26 -11.77 11.86 -9.43
C THR A 26 -12.55 10.54 -9.40
N GLY A 27 -13.28 10.26 -8.34
CA GLY A 27 -13.91 8.97 -8.12
C GLY A 27 -12.90 7.83 -7.90
N ILE A 28 -11.64 8.15 -7.51
CA ILE A 28 -10.58 7.16 -7.32
C ILE A 28 -10.94 6.13 -6.24
N SER A 29 -10.64 4.87 -6.50
CA SER A 29 -10.78 3.76 -5.56
C SER A 29 -9.70 3.79 -4.48
N GLY A 30 -9.78 2.88 -3.50
CA GLY A 30 -8.60 2.39 -2.79
C GLY A 30 -7.71 1.56 -3.72
N VAL A 31 -6.61 1.03 -3.19
CA VAL A 31 -5.74 0.13 -3.97
C VAL A 31 -6.54 -1.07 -4.46
N TYR A 32 -6.63 -1.19 -5.77
CA TYR A 32 -7.38 -2.25 -6.44
C TYR A 32 -6.58 -3.54 -6.47
N GLU A 33 -5.32 -3.46 -6.92
CA GLU A 33 -4.41 -4.58 -6.98
C GLU A 33 -3.02 -4.21 -6.44
N VAL A 34 -2.39 -5.16 -5.77
CA VAL A 34 -0.94 -5.18 -5.60
C VAL A 34 -0.34 -6.04 -6.71
N VAL A 35 0.71 -5.55 -7.35
CA VAL A 35 1.35 -6.20 -8.50
C VAL A 35 2.73 -6.70 -8.12
N VAL A 36 2.95 -7.99 -8.32
CA VAL A 36 4.20 -8.67 -7.99
C VAL A 36 4.85 -9.21 -9.26
N GLY A 37 6.08 -8.80 -9.50
CA GLY A 37 6.93 -9.39 -10.53
C GLY A 37 7.61 -10.66 -10.04
N THR A 38 7.76 -11.65 -10.91
CA THR A 38 8.47 -12.92 -10.60
C THR A 38 8.94 -13.59 -11.89
N SER A 39 9.87 -14.53 -11.76
CA SER A 39 10.19 -15.53 -12.80
C SER A 39 9.43 -16.85 -12.62
N ASP A 40 8.80 -17.06 -11.45
CA ASP A 40 8.03 -18.27 -11.12
C ASP A 40 6.67 -17.90 -10.52
N ALA A 41 5.67 -17.72 -11.40
CA ALA A 41 4.31 -17.45 -10.96
C ALA A 41 3.66 -18.65 -10.29
N ALA A 42 4.03 -19.87 -10.69
CA ALA A 42 3.42 -21.07 -10.13
C ALA A 42 3.71 -21.22 -8.63
N TYR A 43 4.91 -20.84 -8.20
CA TYR A 43 5.25 -20.77 -6.78
C TYR A 43 4.34 -19.79 -6.02
N LEU A 44 4.23 -18.54 -6.51
CA LEU A 44 3.42 -17.52 -5.86
C LEU A 44 1.93 -17.86 -5.89
N ILE A 45 1.42 -18.41 -6.99
CA ILE A 45 0.00 -18.83 -7.07
C ILE A 45 -0.29 -19.91 -6.02
N ARG A 46 0.55 -20.94 -5.89
CA ARG A 46 0.39 -21.97 -4.85
C ARG A 46 0.45 -21.34 -3.45
N TYR A 47 1.41 -20.46 -3.22
CA TYR A 47 1.55 -19.78 -1.95
C TYR A 47 0.30 -18.97 -1.58
N PHE A 48 -0.18 -18.11 -2.47
CA PHE A 48 -1.36 -17.27 -2.21
C PHE A 48 -2.68 -18.06 -2.18
N ASN A 49 -2.71 -19.23 -2.80
CA ASN A 49 -3.88 -20.10 -2.73
C ASN A 49 -4.16 -20.59 -1.30
N GLU A 50 -3.11 -20.79 -0.49
CA GLU A 50 -3.25 -21.12 0.95
C GLU A 50 -3.99 -20.02 1.72
N PHE A 51 -3.85 -18.77 1.30
CA PHE A 51 -4.56 -17.61 1.84
C PHE A 51 -5.95 -17.39 1.22
N GLY A 52 -6.33 -18.20 0.23
CA GLY A 52 -7.65 -18.12 -0.42
C GLY A 52 -7.70 -17.25 -1.67
N PHE A 53 -6.55 -16.81 -2.17
CA PHE A 53 -6.50 -16.16 -3.48
C PHE A 53 -6.55 -17.20 -4.59
N THR A 54 -7.46 -17.02 -5.52
CA THR A 54 -7.63 -17.90 -6.70
C THR A 54 -7.48 -17.09 -7.97
N VAL A 55 -6.89 -17.69 -9.00
CA VAL A 55 -6.79 -17.05 -10.33
C VAL A 55 -8.17 -16.88 -10.91
N ILE A 56 -8.53 -15.65 -11.24
CA ILE A 56 -9.80 -15.28 -11.86
C ILE A 56 -9.63 -14.85 -13.32
N ASP A 57 -8.42 -14.43 -13.71
CA ASP A 57 -8.11 -14.01 -15.07
C ASP A 57 -6.62 -14.21 -15.38
N SER A 58 -6.28 -14.38 -16.65
CA SER A 58 -4.89 -14.45 -17.08
C SER A 58 -4.73 -13.95 -18.52
N ALA A 59 -3.58 -13.35 -18.80
CA ALA A 59 -3.26 -12.82 -20.11
C ALA A 59 -1.78 -12.98 -20.44
N THR A 60 -1.47 -13.16 -21.71
CA THR A 60 -0.11 -13.21 -22.23
C THR A 60 0.25 -11.87 -22.86
N LEU A 61 1.45 -11.41 -22.58
CA LEU A 61 2.05 -10.20 -23.14
C LEU A 61 3.27 -10.56 -23.99
N THR A 62 3.26 -10.16 -25.25
CA THR A 62 4.47 -10.15 -26.07
C THR A 62 5.42 -9.05 -25.57
N LYS A 63 6.71 -9.18 -25.90
CA LYS A 63 7.73 -8.16 -25.61
C LYS A 63 7.32 -6.76 -26.10
N ALA A 64 6.68 -6.66 -27.25
CA ALA A 64 6.20 -5.38 -27.78
C ALA A 64 5.04 -4.81 -26.94
N GLN A 65 4.11 -5.64 -26.50
CA GLN A 65 3.01 -5.22 -25.63
C GLN A 65 3.50 -4.81 -24.23
N SER A 66 4.38 -5.59 -23.62
CA SER A 66 4.98 -5.25 -22.32
C SER A 66 5.78 -3.95 -22.40
N LEU A 67 6.51 -3.74 -23.50
CA LEU A 67 7.23 -2.48 -23.72
C LEU A 67 6.27 -1.29 -23.85
N ALA A 68 5.17 -1.46 -24.61
CA ALA A 68 4.20 -0.39 -24.80
C ALA A 68 3.45 -0.03 -23.49
N ILE A 69 3.00 -1.04 -22.73
CA ILE A 69 2.16 -0.83 -21.54
C ILE A 69 3.02 -0.45 -20.31
N TYR A 70 4.13 -1.16 -20.10
CA TYR A 70 4.90 -1.15 -18.85
C TYR A 70 6.32 -0.61 -19.00
N ASN A 71 6.75 -0.32 -20.23
CA ASN A 71 8.14 0.01 -20.56
C ASN A 71 9.13 -1.11 -20.16
N VAL A 72 8.70 -2.36 -20.28
CA VAL A 72 9.48 -3.56 -19.95
C VAL A 72 9.68 -4.40 -21.21
N PRO A 73 10.92 -4.56 -21.72
CA PRO A 73 11.19 -5.30 -22.97
C PRO A 73 11.30 -6.82 -22.73
N SER A 74 10.29 -7.43 -22.11
CA SER A 74 10.23 -8.88 -21.83
C SER A 74 8.86 -9.42 -22.20
N ASN A 75 8.78 -10.67 -22.66
CA ASN A 75 7.51 -11.39 -22.70
C ASN A 75 7.05 -11.65 -21.26
N ALA A 76 5.73 -11.71 -21.05
CA ALA A 76 5.18 -11.97 -19.74
C ALA A 76 3.85 -12.73 -19.79
N ILE A 77 3.52 -13.34 -18.66
CA ILE A 77 2.17 -13.85 -18.38
C ILE A 77 1.70 -13.14 -17.11
N SER A 78 0.53 -12.55 -17.20
CA SER A 78 -0.11 -11.85 -16.08
C SER A 78 -1.26 -12.70 -15.54
N TYR A 79 -1.35 -12.84 -14.22
CA TYR A 79 -2.41 -13.55 -13.54
C TYR A 79 -3.06 -12.60 -12.54
N ARG A 80 -4.38 -12.48 -12.60
CA ARG A 80 -5.16 -11.72 -11.61
C ARG A 80 -5.79 -12.71 -10.62
N LEU A 81 -5.56 -12.50 -9.34
CA LEU A 81 -6.07 -13.34 -8.27
C LEU A 81 -6.97 -12.54 -7.35
N GLN A 82 -7.99 -13.20 -6.83
CA GLN A 82 -8.99 -12.65 -5.93
C GLN A 82 -9.13 -13.54 -4.70
N ASN A 83 -9.29 -12.94 -3.52
CA ASN A 83 -9.61 -13.65 -2.29
C ASN A 83 -11.12 -13.58 -2.03
N GLY A 84 -11.76 -14.74 -1.99
CA GLY A 84 -13.21 -14.82 -1.80
C GLY A 84 -13.99 -14.17 -2.94
N GLY A 85 -14.98 -13.35 -2.62
CA GLY A 85 -15.84 -12.66 -3.58
C GLY A 85 -15.58 -11.15 -3.71
N ILE A 86 -14.47 -10.66 -3.16
CA ILE A 86 -14.17 -9.21 -3.15
C ILE A 86 -13.47 -8.82 -4.45
N ASP A 87 -14.14 -7.98 -5.25
CA ASP A 87 -13.69 -7.53 -6.57
C ASP A 87 -13.44 -6.00 -6.66
N SER A 88 -13.63 -5.30 -5.56
CA SER A 88 -13.52 -3.84 -5.51
C SER A 88 -12.14 -3.34 -5.06
N HIS A 89 -11.38 -4.16 -4.36
CA HIS A 89 -10.05 -3.84 -3.84
C HIS A 89 -9.32 -5.08 -3.38
N GLY A 90 -8.01 -4.93 -3.10
CA GLY A 90 -7.22 -5.94 -2.43
C GLY A 90 -6.94 -7.20 -3.25
N LEU A 91 -7.01 -7.10 -4.58
CA LEU A 91 -6.63 -8.16 -5.49
C LEU A 91 -5.11 -8.28 -5.55
N LEU A 92 -4.65 -9.41 -6.05
CA LEU A 92 -3.26 -9.67 -6.37
C LEU A 92 -3.11 -9.83 -7.89
N ARG A 93 -2.11 -9.16 -8.46
CA ARG A 93 -1.66 -9.45 -9.81
C ARG A 93 -0.25 -9.99 -9.76
N ILE A 94 -0.02 -11.14 -10.36
CA ILE A 94 1.32 -11.74 -10.53
C ILE A 94 1.70 -11.61 -11.99
N ILE A 95 2.83 -10.94 -12.26
CA ILE A 95 3.38 -10.85 -13.61
C ILE A 95 4.64 -11.70 -13.66
N GLN A 96 4.58 -12.80 -14.38
CA GLN A 96 5.74 -13.65 -14.66
C GLN A 96 6.49 -13.09 -15.85
N TRP A 97 7.63 -12.47 -15.59
CA TRP A 97 8.55 -11.99 -16.62
C TRP A 97 9.44 -13.13 -17.13
N GLN A 98 9.54 -13.28 -18.44
CA GLN A 98 10.45 -14.26 -19.03
C GLN A 98 11.91 -13.85 -18.79
N GLU A 99 12.18 -12.56 -18.88
CA GLU A 99 13.50 -11.96 -18.68
C GLU A 99 13.36 -10.80 -17.67
N PRO A 100 13.51 -11.06 -16.34
CA PRO A 100 13.49 -10.00 -15.34
C PRO A 100 14.59 -8.96 -15.57
N LEU A 101 14.30 -7.68 -15.34
CA LEU A 101 15.23 -6.57 -15.60
C LEU A 101 16.28 -6.36 -14.50
N GLY A 102 16.12 -7.00 -13.36
CA GLY A 102 17.02 -6.84 -12.21
C GLY A 102 16.66 -7.77 -11.06
N PRO A 103 17.37 -7.65 -9.94
CA PRO A 103 17.21 -8.56 -8.80
C PRO A 103 15.96 -8.30 -7.96
N GLY A 104 15.31 -7.13 -8.11
CA GLY A 104 14.27 -6.69 -7.21
C GLY A 104 14.82 -6.22 -5.85
N VAL A 105 13.92 -5.92 -4.92
CA VAL A 105 14.31 -5.50 -3.56
C VAL A 105 14.88 -6.68 -2.76
N GLY A 106 14.36 -7.87 -2.96
CA GLY A 106 14.80 -9.08 -2.27
C GLY A 106 14.57 -9.02 -0.76
N TYR A 107 15.36 -9.80 -0.05
CA TYR A 107 15.42 -9.75 1.41
C TYR A 107 16.12 -8.47 1.85
N THR A 108 15.44 -7.69 2.65
CA THR A 108 16.01 -6.46 3.22
C THR A 108 15.77 -6.39 4.73
N GLU A 109 16.59 -5.61 5.39
CA GLU A 109 16.28 -5.21 6.76
C GLU A 109 14.94 -4.47 6.80
N PRO A 110 14.17 -4.63 7.88
CA PRO A 110 13.06 -3.75 8.17
C PRO A 110 13.51 -2.28 8.08
N GLU A 111 12.65 -1.38 7.68
CA GLU A 111 12.98 0.03 7.44
C GLU A 111 13.89 0.32 6.22
N THR A 112 14.17 -0.66 5.36
CA THR A 112 14.83 -0.37 4.08
C THR A 112 13.93 0.51 3.23
N VAL A 113 14.44 1.67 2.83
CA VAL A 113 13.73 2.57 1.90
C VAL A 113 13.45 1.82 0.60
N GLY A 114 12.21 1.87 0.18
CA GLY A 114 11.76 1.09 -0.96
C GLY A 114 11.04 -0.20 -0.60
N GLN A 115 11.09 -0.64 0.63
CA GLN A 115 10.32 -1.81 1.07
C GLN A 115 8.82 -1.53 1.02
N ARG A 116 8.06 -2.53 0.63
CA ARG A 116 6.60 -2.50 0.56
C ARG A 116 6.03 -3.72 1.24
N MET A 117 4.91 -3.53 1.90
CA MET A 117 4.17 -4.59 2.58
C MET A 117 2.70 -4.53 2.20
N SER A 118 2.04 -5.67 2.18
CA SER A 118 0.60 -5.76 2.01
C SER A 118 -0.03 -6.46 3.21
N ILE A 119 -1.11 -5.89 3.67
CA ILE A 119 -1.73 -6.27 4.94
C ILE A 119 -3.02 -7.03 4.68
N MET A 120 -3.18 -8.15 5.36
CA MET A 120 -4.39 -8.99 5.38
C MET A 120 -4.90 -9.15 6.80
N LEU A 121 -6.20 -9.34 6.93
CA LEU A 121 -6.75 -9.88 8.18
C LEU A 121 -6.52 -11.39 8.22
N THR A 122 -6.39 -11.92 9.41
CA THR A 122 -6.38 -13.36 9.68
C THR A 122 -7.29 -13.69 10.85
N LYS A 123 -7.80 -14.90 10.87
CA LYS A 123 -8.58 -15.42 11.99
C LYS A 123 -7.69 -16.03 13.08
N ASP A 124 -6.46 -16.45 12.73
CA ASP A 124 -5.57 -17.14 13.65
C ASP A 124 -4.10 -16.82 13.36
N ILE A 125 -3.59 -15.79 14.04
CA ILE A 125 -2.21 -15.34 13.85
C ILE A 125 -1.18 -16.31 14.44
N ILE A 126 -1.55 -17.08 15.48
CA ILE A 126 -0.66 -18.06 16.10
C ILE A 126 -0.39 -19.21 15.13
N ARG A 127 -1.43 -19.70 14.46
CA ARG A 127 -1.28 -20.73 13.44
C ARG A 127 -0.38 -20.26 12.29
N LEU A 128 -0.53 -18.99 11.86
CA LEU A 128 0.34 -18.41 10.83
C LEU A 128 1.80 -18.37 11.28
N GLU A 129 2.06 -17.95 12.50
CA GLU A 129 3.41 -17.94 13.06
C GLU A 129 4.04 -19.34 13.04
N ASP A 130 3.32 -20.33 13.50
CA ASP A 130 3.81 -21.72 13.52
C ASP A 130 4.11 -22.26 12.12
N ILE A 131 3.27 -21.94 11.14
CA ILE A 131 3.50 -22.31 9.74
C ILE A 131 4.80 -21.67 9.22
N TYR A 132 5.00 -20.37 9.42
CA TYR A 132 6.20 -19.69 8.95
C TYR A 132 7.47 -20.15 9.68
N LYS A 133 7.38 -20.47 10.98
CA LYS A 133 8.49 -21.10 11.70
C LYS A 133 8.84 -22.46 11.10
N SER A 134 7.83 -23.27 10.78
CA SER A 134 8.04 -24.56 10.14
C SER A 134 8.69 -24.43 8.76
N LEU A 135 8.21 -23.51 7.93
CA LEU A 135 8.79 -23.22 6.61
C LEU A 135 10.25 -22.79 6.73
N ARG A 136 10.57 -21.93 7.69
CA ARG A 136 11.94 -21.50 7.98
C ARG A 136 12.84 -22.66 8.39
N ASN A 137 12.35 -23.57 9.25
CA ASN A 137 13.07 -24.76 9.67
C ASN A 137 13.35 -25.71 8.48
N GLN A 138 12.51 -25.64 7.44
CA GLN A 138 12.70 -26.36 6.17
C GLN A 138 13.59 -25.58 5.17
N GLN A 139 14.35 -24.59 5.64
CA GLN A 139 15.23 -23.70 4.84
C GLN A 139 14.48 -22.82 3.82
N GLN A 140 13.17 -22.68 3.96
CA GLN A 140 12.44 -21.70 3.16
C GLN A 140 12.66 -20.29 3.69
N ARG A 141 12.75 -19.34 2.76
CA ARG A 141 13.19 -17.98 3.04
C ARG A 141 12.02 -17.08 3.50
N TRP A 142 11.48 -17.37 4.68
CA TRP A 142 10.47 -16.51 5.32
C TRP A 142 10.96 -16.13 6.73
N LEU A 143 10.85 -14.85 7.06
CA LEU A 143 11.28 -14.31 8.35
C LEU A 143 10.06 -13.69 9.07
N PRO A 144 9.32 -14.47 9.87
CA PRO A 144 8.26 -13.94 10.70
C PRO A 144 8.83 -13.14 11.89
N THR A 145 8.17 -12.02 12.21
CA THR A 145 8.39 -11.35 13.49
C THR A 145 7.62 -12.10 14.59
N VAL A 146 7.96 -11.82 15.85
CA VAL A 146 7.15 -12.32 16.97
C VAL A 146 5.79 -11.60 16.96
N PRO A 147 4.66 -12.32 17.03
CA PRO A 147 3.36 -11.69 17.13
C PRO A 147 3.25 -10.80 18.38
N VAL A 148 2.69 -9.63 18.20
CA VAL A 148 2.44 -8.69 19.29
C VAL A 148 0.98 -8.33 19.39
N PHE A 149 0.55 -7.87 20.56
CA PHE A 149 -0.77 -7.28 20.75
C PHE A 149 -0.64 -5.77 20.82
N ASP A 150 -1.40 -5.08 20.00
CA ASP A 150 -1.50 -3.62 20.00
C ASP A 150 -2.92 -3.16 20.32
N ASP A 151 -3.04 -1.98 20.94
CA ASP A 151 -4.31 -1.34 21.26
C ASP A 151 -4.48 -0.04 20.47
N PRO A 152 -4.81 -0.12 19.18
CA PRO A 152 -4.94 1.06 18.33
C PRO A 152 -6.10 1.97 18.76
N LEU A 153 -7.04 1.45 19.55
CA LEU A 153 -8.18 2.20 20.07
C LEU A 153 -7.89 2.86 21.43
N ARG A 154 -6.75 2.55 22.04
CA ARG A 154 -6.34 3.05 23.36
C ARG A 154 -7.39 2.86 24.46
N ILE A 155 -8.12 1.76 24.40
CA ILE A 155 -9.19 1.42 25.35
C ILE A 155 -8.59 0.85 26.64
N ASN A 156 -7.46 0.15 26.55
CA ASN A 156 -6.79 -0.46 27.69
C ASN A 156 -5.88 0.58 28.36
N LYS A 157 -6.08 0.77 29.67
CA LYS A 157 -5.32 1.75 30.45
C LYS A 157 -3.94 1.26 30.91
N SER A 158 -3.68 -0.04 30.84
CA SER A 158 -2.40 -0.63 31.28
C SER A 158 -1.35 -0.50 30.19
N THR A 159 -0.12 -0.17 30.60
CA THR A 159 1.06 -0.15 29.73
C THR A 159 1.56 -1.57 29.40
N GLU A 160 1.27 -2.54 30.28
CA GLU A 160 1.57 -3.95 30.04
C GLU A 160 0.41 -4.60 29.30
N ILE A 161 0.65 -5.00 28.08
CA ILE A 161 -0.34 -5.66 27.24
C ILE A 161 -0.07 -7.17 27.23
N ASP A 162 -0.96 -7.91 27.87
CA ASP A 162 -0.95 -9.37 27.79
C ASP A 162 -1.56 -9.83 26.49
N PHE A 163 -0.79 -10.57 25.71
CA PHE A 163 -1.19 -11.06 24.40
C PHE A 163 -2.51 -11.84 24.40
N PHE A 164 -2.83 -12.53 25.47
CA PHE A 164 -4.00 -13.41 25.56
C PHE A 164 -5.20 -12.83 26.32
N LYS A 165 -4.99 -11.81 27.13
CA LYS A 165 -6.00 -11.36 28.10
C LYS A 165 -6.73 -10.07 27.72
N ARG A 166 -6.48 -9.50 26.55
CA ARG A 166 -7.11 -8.22 26.18
C ARG A 166 -8.39 -8.45 25.40
N PRO A 167 -9.51 -7.84 25.82
CA PRO A 167 -10.80 -8.00 25.19
C PRO A 167 -10.92 -7.22 23.87
N VAL A 168 -10.14 -6.15 23.70
CA VAL A 168 -10.17 -5.30 22.50
C VAL A 168 -8.75 -4.95 22.06
N GLY A 169 -8.48 -5.11 20.79
CA GLY A 169 -7.20 -4.77 20.20
C GLY A 169 -6.90 -5.56 18.93
N VAL A 170 -5.66 -5.51 18.49
CA VAL A 170 -5.18 -6.25 17.32
C VAL A 170 -3.92 -7.02 17.66
N ARG A 171 -3.85 -8.26 17.21
CA ARG A 171 -2.61 -9.02 17.18
C ARG A 171 -2.00 -8.86 15.80
N GLU A 172 -0.74 -8.51 15.79
CA GLU A 172 -0.01 -8.20 14.55
C GLU A 172 1.22 -9.10 14.44
N ASN A 173 1.52 -9.50 13.21
CA ASN A 173 2.72 -10.23 12.85
C ASN A 173 3.15 -9.80 11.45
N ALA A 174 4.41 -9.47 11.27
CA ALA A 174 4.99 -9.23 9.96
C ALA A 174 5.79 -10.46 9.50
N VAL A 175 5.77 -10.70 8.20
CA VAL A 175 6.53 -11.76 7.56
C VAL A 175 7.27 -11.18 6.38
N TYR A 176 8.58 -11.27 6.44
CA TYR A 176 9.48 -10.82 5.38
C TYR A 176 9.81 -11.97 4.46
N GLY A 177 9.65 -11.76 3.17
CA GLY A 177 9.96 -12.71 2.12
C GLY A 177 10.75 -12.07 0.98
N GLU A 178 11.34 -12.88 0.14
CA GLU A 178 12.16 -12.42 -0.99
C GLU A 178 11.34 -11.65 -2.04
N LEU A 179 10.11 -12.11 -2.29
CA LEU A 179 9.23 -11.54 -3.32
C LEU A 179 8.08 -10.73 -2.74
N PHE A 180 7.73 -10.96 -1.49
CA PHE A 180 6.53 -10.37 -0.92
C PHE A 180 6.63 -10.27 0.59
N ASN A 181 6.30 -9.10 1.14
CA ASN A 181 6.21 -8.88 2.57
C ASN A 181 4.76 -8.74 2.98
N HIS A 182 4.39 -9.45 4.05
CA HIS A 182 3.05 -9.44 4.62
C HIS A 182 3.03 -8.80 5.99
N VAL A 183 1.88 -8.23 6.35
CA VAL A 183 1.51 -8.01 7.75
C VAL A 183 0.13 -8.62 7.95
N PHE A 184 -0.04 -9.34 9.03
CA PHE A 184 -1.29 -9.98 9.39
C PHE A 184 -1.87 -9.33 10.61
N PHE A 185 -3.18 -9.04 10.56
CA PHE A 185 -3.93 -8.50 11.68
C PHE A 185 -5.02 -9.48 12.09
N GLN A 186 -5.00 -9.90 13.34
CA GLN A 186 -6.14 -10.55 13.99
C GLN A 186 -6.81 -9.54 14.93
N ARG A 187 -7.95 -9.00 14.52
CA ARG A 187 -8.73 -8.08 15.34
C ARG A 187 -9.46 -8.81 16.44
N TYR A 188 -9.53 -8.17 17.58
CA TYR A 188 -10.11 -8.70 18.79
C TYR A 188 -11.11 -7.71 19.36
N GLY A 189 -12.37 -8.12 19.55
CA GLY A 189 -13.43 -7.30 20.13
C GLY A 189 -13.90 -6.11 19.29
N TYR A 190 -13.48 -5.98 18.03
CA TYR A 190 -13.96 -4.97 17.11
C TYR A 190 -13.82 -5.38 15.65
N THR A 191 -14.64 -4.76 14.80
CA THR A 191 -14.54 -4.87 13.34
C THR A 191 -14.55 -3.48 12.72
N ILE A 192 -14.03 -3.38 11.50
CA ILE A 192 -14.18 -2.18 10.68
C ILE A 192 -14.93 -2.61 9.42
N PRO A 193 -16.19 -2.17 9.25
CA PRO A 193 -17.00 -2.55 8.09
C PRO A 193 -16.29 -2.22 6.77
N GLY A 194 -16.30 -3.16 5.83
CA GLY A 194 -15.66 -3.00 4.53
C GLY A 194 -14.13 -3.06 4.53
N TYR A 195 -13.50 -3.33 5.67
CA TYR A 195 -12.06 -3.43 5.81
C TYR A 195 -11.64 -4.87 6.10
N GLY A 196 -11.56 -5.67 5.06
CA GLY A 196 -11.20 -7.07 5.10
C GLY A 196 -12.36 -8.02 5.42
N THR A 197 -12.56 -8.98 4.55
CA THR A 197 -13.56 -10.04 4.72
C THR A 197 -12.85 -11.38 4.79
N ILE A 198 -12.89 -12.03 5.95
CA ILE A 198 -12.26 -13.33 6.12
C ILE A 198 -12.89 -14.37 5.19
N ASN A 199 -12.08 -14.99 4.37
CA ASN A 199 -12.47 -16.13 3.55
C ASN A 199 -12.41 -17.41 4.41
N GLU A 200 -13.56 -17.80 4.97
CA GLU A 200 -13.66 -18.97 5.84
C GLU A 200 -13.38 -20.30 5.12
N LYS A 201 -13.39 -20.31 3.79
CA LYS A 201 -13.10 -21.48 2.97
C LYS A 201 -11.61 -21.66 2.67
N SER A 202 -10.80 -20.62 2.87
CA SER A 202 -9.36 -20.72 2.65
C SER A 202 -8.68 -21.52 3.77
N ASN A 203 -7.54 -22.11 3.47
CA ASN A 203 -6.79 -22.92 4.44
C ASN A 203 -6.34 -22.06 5.63
N LEU A 204 -5.81 -20.88 5.38
CA LEU A 204 -5.28 -19.96 6.40
C LEU A 204 -6.27 -18.89 6.87
N LYS A 205 -7.51 -18.93 6.37
CA LYS A 205 -8.61 -18.03 6.78
C LYS A 205 -8.19 -16.56 6.86
N THR A 206 -7.75 -16.03 5.73
CA THR A 206 -7.36 -14.63 5.60
C THR A 206 -8.35 -13.85 4.73
N SER A 207 -8.23 -12.53 4.76
CA SER A 207 -9.00 -11.63 3.90
C SER A 207 -8.24 -11.30 2.61
N GLU A 208 -8.87 -10.51 1.74
CA GLU A 208 -8.21 -9.72 0.71
C GLU A 208 -7.22 -8.74 1.33
N PHE A 209 -6.35 -8.12 0.52
CA PHE A 209 -5.46 -7.06 1.00
C PHE A 209 -6.26 -5.82 1.40
N THR A 210 -6.03 -5.33 2.61
CA THR A 210 -6.79 -4.22 3.19
C THR A 210 -6.07 -2.89 3.11
N HIS A 211 -4.76 -2.89 3.22
CA HIS A 211 -3.92 -1.72 3.00
C HIS A 211 -2.49 -2.11 2.64
N HIS A 212 -1.69 -1.12 2.25
CA HIS A 212 -0.34 -1.31 1.77
C HIS A 212 0.57 -0.28 2.40
N ASP A 213 1.68 -0.74 2.95
CA ASP A 213 2.68 0.06 3.63
C ASP A 213 3.91 0.25 2.74
N PHE A 214 4.46 1.46 2.75
CA PHE A 214 5.63 1.87 1.98
C PHE A 214 6.64 2.49 2.92
N MET A 215 7.88 2.05 2.85
CA MET A 215 8.98 2.71 3.53
C MET A 215 9.65 3.70 2.59
N ILE A 216 9.62 4.97 2.94
CA ILE A 216 10.17 6.07 2.15
C ILE A 216 11.12 6.94 2.98
N VAL A 217 11.86 7.83 2.33
CA VAL A 217 12.72 8.80 3.03
C VAL A 217 11.92 9.90 3.71
N VAL A 218 12.41 10.37 4.84
CA VAL A 218 11.73 11.35 5.70
C VAL A 218 11.35 12.66 5.00
N ASP A 219 12.15 13.12 4.09
CA ASP A 219 11.93 14.40 3.36
C ASP A 219 10.92 14.28 2.21
N SER A 220 10.29 13.09 2.06
CA SER A 220 9.41 12.78 0.92
C SER A 220 7.96 13.18 1.12
N MET A 221 7.57 13.81 2.25
CA MET A 221 6.16 14.17 2.50
C MET A 221 5.57 15.07 1.44
N GLN A 222 6.32 16.09 0.99
CA GLN A 222 5.86 16.97 -0.10
C GLN A 222 5.68 16.20 -1.40
N GLN A 223 6.48 15.18 -1.61
CA GLN A 223 6.40 14.32 -2.80
C GLN A 223 5.09 13.53 -2.86
N LEU A 224 4.39 13.34 -1.73
CA LEU A 224 3.12 12.62 -1.66
C LEU A 224 1.89 13.51 -1.95
N MET A 225 2.07 14.82 -2.08
CA MET A 225 0.94 15.75 -2.29
C MET A 225 0.12 15.44 -3.54
N TYR A 226 0.75 14.89 -4.58
CA TYR A 226 0.05 14.50 -5.80
C TYR A 226 -1.02 13.41 -5.57
N LEU A 227 -0.88 12.59 -4.54
CA LEU A 227 -1.89 11.60 -4.18
C LEU A 227 -3.23 12.26 -3.85
N GLN A 228 -3.20 13.46 -3.26
CA GLN A 228 -4.38 14.27 -3.01
C GLN A 228 -4.77 15.11 -4.24
N THR A 229 -3.82 15.84 -4.80
CA THR A 229 -4.09 16.90 -5.77
C THR A 229 -4.19 16.41 -7.20
N ALA A 230 -3.66 15.22 -7.51
CA ALA A 230 -3.81 14.60 -8.82
C ALA A 230 -4.72 13.35 -8.79
N LEU A 231 -4.58 12.49 -7.80
CA LEU A 231 -5.40 11.29 -7.70
C LEU A 231 -6.72 11.53 -6.97
N GLY A 232 -6.82 12.52 -6.09
CA GLY A 232 -8.02 12.80 -5.32
C GLY A 232 -8.17 11.93 -4.05
N LEU A 233 -7.10 11.28 -3.60
CA LEU A 233 -7.11 10.54 -2.33
C LEU A 233 -7.20 11.52 -1.16
N ARG A 234 -7.84 11.11 -0.07
CA ARG A 234 -7.87 11.86 1.19
C ARG A 234 -6.71 11.46 2.08
N ALA A 235 -5.94 12.44 2.54
CA ALA A 235 -5.00 12.20 3.63
C ALA A 235 -5.77 11.95 4.93
N GLU A 236 -5.32 10.97 5.70
CA GLU A 236 -5.80 10.77 7.07
C GLU A 236 -5.08 11.71 8.03
N ASN A 237 -5.78 12.13 9.08
CA ASN A 237 -5.14 12.80 10.20
C ASN A 237 -4.37 11.75 11.00
N THR A 238 -3.09 11.62 10.73
CA THR A 238 -2.22 10.73 11.47
C THR A 238 -1.52 11.53 12.56
N PRO A 239 -1.63 11.11 13.81
CA PRO A 239 -0.89 11.77 14.88
C PRO A 239 0.61 11.61 14.64
N LYS A 240 1.38 12.65 14.95
CA LYS A 240 2.83 12.55 15.07
C LYS A 240 3.13 11.47 16.10
N ILE A 241 3.85 10.44 15.69
CA ILE A 241 4.26 9.38 16.61
C ILE A 241 5.58 9.81 17.23
N ASP A 242 5.51 10.49 18.38
CA ASP A 242 6.69 10.83 19.17
C ASP A 242 6.97 9.71 20.18
N GLY A 243 8.14 9.10 20.07
CA GLY A 243 8.81 8.33 21.12
C GLY A 243 8.14 7.04 21.61
N ASP A 244 6.87 7.08 21.91
CA ASP A 244 6.09 5.90 22.33
C ASP A 244 5.25 5.37 21.18
N TYR A 245 5.82 4.42 20.48
CA TYR A 245 5.15 3.74 19.39
C TYR A 245 3.97 2.94 19.87
N LEU A 246 2.96 2.90 19.01
CA LEU A 246 2.10 1.74 18.93
C LEU A 246 2.98 0.50 18.72
N ARG A 247 2.79 -0.53 19.53
CA ARG A 247 3.64 -1.74 19.52
C ARG A 247 3.66 -2.44 18.18
N GLY A 248 2.55 -2.39 17.42
CA GLY A 248 2.45 -2.97 16.11
C GLY A 248 3.51 -2.47 15.14
N PRO A 249 3.56 -1.17 14.80
CA PRO A 249 4.60 -0.62 13.93
C PRO A 249 6.02 -0.88 14.43
N LYS A 250 6.27 -0.75 15.74
CA LYS A 250 7.57 -1.03 16.34
C LYS A 250 8.01 -2.48 16.09
N ALA A 251 7.13 -3.44 16.32
CA ALA A 251 7.43 -4.85 16.13
C ALA A 251 7.49 -5.23 14.63
N THR A 252 6.63 -4.62 13.81
CA THR A 252 6.58 -4.85 12.36
C THR A 252 7.88 -4.42 11.67
N PHE A 253 8.39 -3.24 12.05
CA PHE A 253 9.62 -2.70 11.45
C PHE A 253 10.87 -2.98 12.30
N LEU A 254 10.75 -3.77 13.37
CA LEU A 254 11.85 -4.12 14.29
C LEU A 254 12.64 -2.89 14.76
N MET A 255 11.93 -1.83 15.10
CA MET A 255 12.54 -0.56 15.47
C MET A 255 13.20 -0.60 16.82
N ALA A 256 14.39 -0.03 16.92
CA ALA A 256 15.07 0.17 18.18
C ALA A 256 14.35 1.17 19.09
N ASP A 257 14.56 1.08 20.40
CA ASP A 257 14.05 2.05 21.35
C ASP A 257 14.62 3.44 21.10
N GLY A 258 13.83 4.46 21.32
CA GLY A 258 14.22 5.86 21.13
C GLY A 258 14.14 6.38 19.69
N TYR A 259 13.75 5.53 18.72
CA TYR A 259 13.52 5.98 17.35
C TYR A 259 12.05 6.33 17.13
N SER A 260 11.81 7.41 16.40
CA SER A 260 10.47 7.85 16.01
C SER A 260 10.24 7.67 14.51
N HIS A 261 9.00 7.33 14.14
CA HIS A 261 8.54 7.32 12.75
C HIS A 261 7.46 8.36 12.55
N PHE A 262 7.41 8.88 11.36
CA PHE A 262 6.18 9.47 10.85
C PHE A 262 5.52 8.48 9.93
N TYR A 263 4.20 8.48 9.91
CA TYR A 263 3.49 7.88 8.81
C TYR A 263 2.37 8.80 8.32
N GLN A 264 2.06 8.71 7.04
CA GLN A 264 0.94 9.38 6.43
C GLN A 264 0.05 8.35 5.75
N GLY A 265 -1.21 8.30 6.15
CA GLY A 265 -2.23 7.47 5.51
C GLY A 265 -2.96 8.23 4.40
N PHE A 266 -3.36 7.50 3.35
CA PHE A 266 -4.24 7.99 2.30
C PHE A 266 -5.34 6.97 2.04
N VAL A 267 -6.57 7.46 1.88
CA VAL A 267 -7.76 6.64 1.66
C VAL A 267 -8.57 7.16 0.47
N SER A 268 -9.32 6.28 -0.15
CA SER A 268 -10.29 6.65 -1.18
C SER A 268 -11.34 7.62 -0.64
N PRO A 269 -11.71 8.67 -1.37
CA PRO A 269 -12.82 9.54 -1.00
C PRO A 269 -14.17 8.80 -1.01
N ASN A 270 -14.26 7.69 -1.72
CA ASN A 270 -15.47 6.86 -1.84
C ASN A 270 -15.53 5.77 -0.76
N ASN A 271 -14.63 5.80 0.24
CA ASN A 271 -14.53 4.82 1.32
C ASN A 271 -14.38 3.36 0.83
N ILE A 272 -13.83 3.15 -0.36
CA ILE A 272 -13.43 1.83 -0.83
C ILE A 272 -12.13 1.48 -0.13
N CYS A 273 -12.04 0.30 0.46
CA CYS A 273 -10.83 -0.17 1.13
C CYS A 273 -9.63 -0.26 0.17
N GLY A 274 -8.46 -0.51 0.65
CA GLY A 274 -7.19 -0.44 -0.09
C GLY A 274 -6.47 0.87 0.24
N LYS A 275 -6.22 1.09 1.51
CA LYS A 275 -5.52 2.25 2.06
C LYS A 275 -4.03 2.19 1.79
N LEU A 276 -3.41 3.34 1.62
CA LEU A 276 -1.96 3.49 1.60
C LEU A 276 -1.47 4.03 2.94
N LYS A 277 -0.29 3.57 3.37
CA LYS A 277 0.47 4.16 4.46
C LYS A 277 1.92 4.32 4.05
N PHE A 278 2.45 5.52 4.20
CA PHE A 278 3.84 5.83 3.95
C PHE A 278 4.55 6.06 5.27
N PHE A 279 5.50 5.21 5.58
CA PHE A 279 6.32 5.30 6.78
C PHE A 279 7.64 5.98 6.43
N MET A 280 8.05 6.91 7.28
CA MET A 280 9.27 7.69 7.10
C MET A 280 10.16 7.49 8.31
N ALA A 281 11.28 6.80 8.11
CA ALA A 281 12.28 6.65 9.16
C ALA A 281 13.04 7.97 9.34
N HIS A 282 13.20 8.40 10.60
CA HIS A 282 13.99 9.59 10.94
C HIS A 282 15.49 9.43 10.65
N HIS A 283 15.95 8.22 10.41
CA HIS A 283 17.35 7.94 10.13
C HIS A 283 17.68 8.10 8.67
N ARG A 284 18.62 9.01 8.38
CA ARG A 284 19.12 9.22 7.01
C ARG A 284 20.00 8.05 6.50
N ASN A 285 20.54 7.24 7.39
CA ASN A 285 21.49 6.16 7.06
C ASN A 285 20.83 4.79 6.90
N LYS A 286 19.57 4.73 6.55
CA LYS A 286 18.89 3.45 6.29
C LYS A 286 19.30 2.89 4.93
N PRO A 287 19.34 1.55 4.78
CA PRO A 287 19.49 0.92 3.49
C PRO A 287 18.45 1.44 2.51
N ASN A 288 18.83 1.63 1.25
CA ASN A 288 17.95 2.18 0.23
C ASN A 288 17.92 1.25 -0.98
N ALA A 289 16.81 0.56 -1.15
CA ALA A 289 16.52 -0.32 -2.28
C ALA A 289 15.47 0.27 -3.25
N ALA A 290 15.12 1.57 -3.13
CA ALA A 290 14.10 2.18 -3.98
C ALA A 290 14.42 2.13 -5.48
N GLY A 291 15.68 1.95 -5.85
CA GLY A 291 16.12 1.71 -7.24
C GLY A 291 15.68 0.35 -7.80
N HIS A 292 15.36 -0.62 -6.93
CA HIS A 292 15.03 -2.01 -7.26
C HIS A 292 13.53 -2.33 -7.11
N GLN A 293 12.67 -1.36 -7.40
CA GLN A 293 11.21 -1.52 -7.35
C GLN A 293 10.56 -1.21 -8.69
N ARG A 294 11.25 -1.47 -9.76
CA ARG A 294 10.77 -1.13 -11.10
C ARG A 294 9.91 -2.26 -11.65
N LEU A 295 8.96 -1.91 -12.49
CA LEU A 295 8.30 -2.91 -13.33
C LEU A 295 9.36 -3.70 -14.11
N GLY A 296 9.14 -4.99 -14.23
CA GLY A 296 10.09 -5.92 -14.81
C GLY A 296 11.04 -6.56 -13.80
N GLU A 297 11.09 -6.10 -12.56
CA GLU A 297 11.88 -6.70 -11.47
C GLU A 297 11.02 -7.62 -10.59
N PRO A 298 11.64 -8.58 -9.87
CA PRO A 298 10.93 -9.39 -8.87
C PRO A 298 10.48 -8.57 -7.65
N GLY A 299 9.38 -8.99 -7.02
CA GLY A 299 8.83 -8.35 -5.83
C GLY A 299 7.63 -7.47 -6.10
N ILE A 300 7.16 -6.73 -5.08
CA ILE A 300 6.06 -5.78 -5.21
C ILE A 300 6.54 -4.57 -5.99
N THR A 301 6.11 -4.43 -7.24
CA THR A 301 6.63 -3.41 -8.16
C THR A 301 5.62 -2.32 -8.51
N MET A 302 4.32 -2.58 -8.38
CA MET A 302 3.28 -1.63 -8.75
C MET A 302 2.03 -1.83 -7.88
N HIS A 303 1.22 -0.79 -7.75
CA HIS A 303 -0.15 -0.88 -7.25
C HIS A 303 -1.09 -0.23 -8.25
N SER A 304 -2.32 -0.74 -8.35
CA SER A 304 -3.33 -0.15 -9.22
C SER A 304 -4.49 0.46 -8.43
N PHE A 305 -5.10 1.46 -9.04
CA PHE A 305 -6.36 2.06 -8.65
C PHE A 305 -7.31 2.02 -9.84
N TYR A 306 -8.59 2.18 -9.61
CA TYR A 306 -9.52 2.47 -10.70
C TYR A 306 -10.26 3.77 -10.48
N THR A 307 -10.74 4.34 -11.58
CA THR A 307 -11.52 5.58 -11.61
C THR A 307 -12.53 5.54 -12.77
N PRO A 308 -13.71 6.15 -12.65
CA PRO A 308 -14.62 6.33 -13.77
C PRO A 308 -14.20 7.48 -14.70
N THR A 309 -13.16 8.25 -14.37
CA THR A 309 -12.76 9.47 -15.08
C THR A 309 -11.27 9.46 -15.45
N ILE A 310 -10.82 8.40 -16.13
CA ILE A 310 -9.40 8.17 -16.43
C ILE A 310 -8.72 9.34 -17.14
N ASN A 311 -9.40 9.96 -18.13
CA ASN A 311 -8.84 11.10 -18.85
C ASN A 311 -8.58 12.30 -17.94
N PHE A 312 -9.48 12.54 -16.99
CA PHE A 312 -9.32 13.63 -16.03
C PHE A 312 -8.14 13.38 -15.08
N VAL A 313 -8.01 12.16 -14.55
CA VAL A 313 -6.86 11.78 -13.70
C VAL A 313 -5.55 11.87 -14.49
N HIS A 314 -5.51 11.39 -15.73
CA HIS A 314 -4.32 11.48 -16.58
C HIS A 314 -3.88 12.95 -16.79
N MET A 315 -4.84 13.83 -17.07
CA MET A 315 -4.57 15.27 -17.19
C MET A 315 -4.00 15.87 -15.88
N LEU A 316 -4.59 15.52 -14.72
CA LEU A 316 -4.09 16.00 -13.43
C LEU A 316 -2.68 15.49 -13.13
N VAL A 317 -2.41 14.21 -13.34
CA VAL A 317 -1.08 13.61 -13.16
C VAL A 317 -0.04 14.35 -14.05
N THR A 318 -0.39 14.62 -15.31
CA THR A 318 0.47 15.38 -16.23
C THR A 318 0.71 16.81 -15.74
N ARG A 319 -0.31 17.50 -15.24
CA ARG A 319 -0.19 18.87 -14.70
C ARG A 319 0.71 18.97 -13.47
N HIS A 320 0.80 17.88 -12.70
CA HIS A 320 1.74 17.78 -11.58
C HIS A 320 3.18 17.48 -12.00
N GLY A 321 3.49 17.52 -13.30
CA GLY A 321 4.83 17.26 -13.83
C GLY A 321 5.24 15.80 -13.83
N LEU A 322 4.33 14.89 -13.51
CA LEU A 322 4.54 13.44 -13.63
C LEU A 322 4.44 13.03 -15.10
N LYS A 323 5.07 11.92 -15.45
CA LYS A 323 5.14 11.43 -16.84
C LYS A 323 4.30 10.15 -16.97
N PRO A 324 2.98 10.26 -17.12
CA PRO A 324 2.14 9.08 -17.35
C PRO A 324 2.38 8.51 -18.76
N SER A 325 2.25 7.19 -18.89
CA SER A 325 2.15 6.57 -20.21
C SER A 325 0.87 7.03 -20.92
N PRO A 326 0.76 6.89 -22.25
CA PRO A 326 -0.51 7.07 -22.94
C PRO A 326 -1.60 6.16 -22.35
N ILE A 327 -2.84 6.63 -22.37
CA ILE A 327 -3.99 5.79 -22.04
C ILE A 327 -4.17 4.75 -23.12
N GLN A 328 -4.10 3.47 -22.75
CA GLN A 328 -4.22 2.34 -23.64
C GLN A 328 -4.81 1.13 -22.93
N LYS A 329 -5.18 0.10 -23.67
CA LYS A 329 -5.66 -1.16 -23.09
C LYS A 329 -4.50 -1.89 -22.41
N ASN A 330 -4.72 -2.33 -21.17
CA ASN A 330 -3.82 -3.27 -20.49
C ASN A 330 -4.04 -4.70 -21.02
N GLU A 331 -3.34 -5.67 -20.44
CA GLU A 331 -3.43 -7.08 -20.84
C GLU A 331 -4.80 -7.71 -20.64
N PHE A 332 -5.63 -7.14 -19.78
CA PHE A 332 -7.01 -7.59 -19.54
C PHE A 332 -8.04 -6.81 -20.38
N GLY A 333 -7.56 -5.96 -21.31
CA GLY A 333 -8.43 -5.17 -22.20
C GLY A 333 -9.03 -3.92 -21.55
N GLU A 334 -8.61 -3.57 -20.33
CA GLU A 334 -9.08 -2.39 -19.60
C GLU A 334 -8.27 -1.15 -20.01
N MET A 335 -8.93 0.00 -20.24
CA MET A 335 -8.22 1.26 -20.47
C MET A 335 -7.44 1.63 -19.23
N SER A 336 -6.15 1.89 -19.39
CA SER A 336 -5.26 2.22 -18.27
C SER A 336 -4.06 3.05 -18.69
N PHE A 337 -3.40 3.64 -17.70
CA PHE A 337 -2.07 4.23 -17.86
C PHE A 337 -1.23 3.96 -16.62
N VAL A 338 0.08 4.03 -16.79
CA VAL A 338 1.07 3.81 -15.73
C VAL A 338 1.91 5.06 -15.54
N PHE A 339 2.25 5.38 -14.31
CA PHE A 339 3.21 6.45 -14.00
C PHE A 339 4.00 6.11 -12.75
N ARG A 340 5.13 6.78 -12.58
CA ARG A 340 5.96 6.65 -11.39
C ARG A 340 5.84 7.92 -10.54
N GLY A 341 5.55 7.75 -9.25
CA GLY A 341 5.56 8.82 -8.27
C GLY A 341 6.98 9.26 -7.90
N PRO A 342 7.14 10.48 -7.35
CA PRO A 342 8.45 11.01 -6.94
C PRO A 342 9.10 10.18 -5.84
N GLU A 343 8.30 9.55 -4.99
CA GLU A 343 8.73 8.63 -3.93
C GLU A 343 9.22 7.27 -4.46
N GLY A 344 9.12 7.06 -5.77
CA GLY A 344 9.60 5.86 -6.44
C GLY A 344 8.56 4.75 -6.58
N ALA A 345 7.33 4.92 -6.10
CA ALA A 345 6.26 3.96 -6.33
C ALA A 345 5.75 4.05 -7.77
N THR A 346 5.39 2.90 -8.34
CA THR A 346 4.73 2.82 -9.65
C THR A 346 3.24 2.58 -9.44
N TRP A 347 2.43 3.34 -10.16
CA TRP A 347 0.98 3.34 -10.09
C TRP A 347 0.38 3.04 -11.46
N GLN A 348 -0.65 2.21 -11.48
CA GLN A 348 -1.51 2.04 -12.64
C GLN A 348 -2.90 2.56 -12.31
N ILE A 349 -3.45 3.36 -13.21
CA ILE A 349 -4.84 3.82 -13.13
C ILE A 349 -5.64 3.09 -14.20
N ILE A 350 -6.73 2.47 -13.80
CA ILE A 350 -7.61 1.65 -14.66
C ILE A 350 -8.97 2.36 -14.77
N GLU A 351 -9.55 2.39 -15.94
CA GLU A 351 -10.91 2.88 -16.12
C GLU A 351 -11.92 1.81 -15.71
N LYS A 352 -12.64 2.06 -14.62
CA LYS A 352 -13.71 1.18 -14.15
C LYS A 352 -14.78 2.02 -13.46
N LYS A 353 -16.04 1.75 -13.74
CA LYS A 353 -17.14 2.35 -12.98
C LYS A 353 -17.07 1.86 -11.54
N SER A 354 -17.30 2.75 -10.58
CA SER A 354 -17.34 2.39 -9.17
C SER A 354 -18.31 1.23 -8.95
N SER A 355 -17.85 0.19 -8.29
CA SER A 355 -18.76 -0.82 -7.76
C SER A 355 -19.62 -0.17 -6.66
N ASN A 356 -20.91 -0.54 -6.57
CA ASN A 356 -21.86 -0.03 -5.59
C ASN A 356 -21.56 -0.49 -4.15
N ASN A 357 -20.31 -0.49 -3.73
CA ASN A 357 -19.92 -0.87 -2.38
C ASN A 357 -20.38 0.22 -1.39
N LYS A 358 -21.08 -0.20 -0.36
CA LYS A 358 -21.51 0.69 0.71
C LYS A 358 -20.30 1.36 1.36
N PRO A 359 -20.40 2.66 1.69
CA PRO A 359 -19.33 3.37 2.39
C PRO A 359 -18.92 2.66 3.67
N ILE A 360 -17.64 2.68 4.00
CA ILE A 360 -17.14 2.29 5.33
C ILE A 360 -17.71 3.30 6.32
N THR A 361 -18.81 2.96 6.95
CA THR A 361 -19.43 3.78 7.98
C THR A 361 -18.96 3.30 9.34
N LYS A 362 -18.31 4.19 10.08
CA LYS A 362 -17.94 4.14 11.51
C LYS A 362 -17.50 2.76 12.06
N LEU A 363 -16.45 2.83 12.85
CA LEU A 363 -15.97 1.74 13.72
C LEU A 363 -17.14 1.21 14.58
N GLU A 364 -17.55 -0.02 14.32
CA GLU A 364 -18.51 -0.73 15.17
C GLU A 364 -17.72 -1.54 16.21
N THR A 365 -17.72 -1.04 17.43
CA THR A 365 -17.24 -1.81 18.58
C THR A 365 -18.34 -2.79 19.00
N ILE A 366 -18.07 -4.07 18.85
CA ILE A 366 -18.94 -5.12 19.39
C ILE A 366 -18.54 -5.30 20.86
N PHE A 367 -19.13 -4.50 21.74
CA PHE A 367 -19.09 -4.82 23.16
C PHE A 367 -20.12 -5.95 23.37
N THR A 368 -19.69 -7.16 23.53
CA THR A 368 -20.50 -8.16 24.23
C THR A 368 -20.62 -7.65 25.67
N LYS A 369 -21.78 -7.13 26.02
CA LYS A 369 -22.18 -7.01 27.42
C LYS A 369 -22.32 -8.43 27.96
N GLU A 370 -21.35 -8.90 28.72
CA GLU A 370 -21.53 -9.95 29.71
C GLU A 370 -22.09 -9.32 30.99
#